data_d897021d8a1a55b5bfd18ae3fdaeb93d
#
_entry.id   d897021d8a1a55b5bfd18ae3fdaeb93d
#
_cell.length_a   1.000
_cell.length_b   1.000
_cell.length_c   1.000
_cell.angle_alpha   90.00
_cell.angle_beta   90.00
_cell.angle_gamma   90.00
#
_symmetry.space_group_name_H-M   'P 1'
#
loop_
_entity.id
_entity.type
_entity.pdbx_description
1 polymer ?
#
loop_
_entity_poly.entity_id
_entity_poly.type
_entity_poly.pdbx_seq_one_letter_code
_entity_poly.pdbx_strand_id
1 'polypeptide(L)'
;ASGDPKGMGWLGRVMARTPVEHPQIDVFALPNPSETTAGLASRYASEAQSRFSADTENRLVLVLPNSDPSAGISISRSRLNIATVLDEAKRAGIECFVVGPTPHRNPELNSEIEHLVAGFEDVCSRRGVTFVDCFTPLVEHEAWKSEISASAAGRPGQIGHGLIAWLILNRGWYEWLGLPVPD
;
A
#
# COMPACT_ATOMS: atom_id res chain seq x y z
N ALA A 1 -5.68 13.51 6.41
CA ALA A 1 -6.25 12.27 6.96
C ALA A 1 -7.19 12.64 8.11
N SER A 2 -8.49 12.29 8.01
CA SER A 2 -9.44 12.52 9.10
C SER A 2 -9.00 11.66 10.30
N GLY A 3 -8.95 12.25 11.50
CA GLY A 3 -8.45 11.58 12.70
C GLY A 3 -6.93 11.63 12.91
N ASP A 4 -6.18 12.20 11.97
CA ASP A 4 -4.76 12.48 12.12
C ASP A 4 -4.53 13.98 12.28
N PRO A 5 -4.31 14.50 13.51
CA PRO A 5 -4.20 15.95 13.76
C PRO A 5 -3.05 16.62 12.99
N LYS A 6 -2.02 15.86 12.61
CA LYS A 6 -0.90 16.36 11.81
C LYS A 6 -1.15 16.30 10.30
N GLY A 7 -2.23 15.65 9.86
CA GLY A 7 -2.57 15.51 8.44
C GLY A 7 -1.56 14.73 7.59
N MET A 8 -0.54 14.12 8.21
CA MET A 8 0.57 13.49 7.50
C MET A 8 0.20 12.16 6.85
N GLY A 9 -0.77 11.44 7.40
CA GLY A 9 -1.03 10.06 7.00
C GLY A 9 0.18 9.15 7.22
N TRP A 10 0.14 7.94 6.72
CA TRP A 10 1.27 7.02 6.79
C TRP A 10 2.41 7.44 5.83
N LEU A 11 2.08 7.94 4.64
CA LEU A 11 3.07 8.34 3.64
C LEU A 11 3.95 9.50 4.16
N GLY A 12 3.36 10.54 4.72
CA GLY A 12 4.12 11.65 5.29
C GLY A 12 5.06 11.21 6.42
N ARG A 13 4.66 10.20 7.20
CA ARG A 13 5.50 9.62 8.26
C ARG A 13 6.66 8.80 7.70
N VAL A 14 6.43 8.05 6.64
CA VAL A 14 7.49 7.31 5.93
C VAL A 14 8.49 8.30 5.33
N MET A 15 8.02 9.30 4.60
CA MET A 15 8.88 10.29 3.97
C MET A 15 9.67 11.14 4.96
N ALA A 16 9.10 11.46 6.13
CA ALA A 16 9.81 12.16 7.19
C ALA A 16 11.01 11.37 7.78
N ARG A 17 11.11 10.08 7.50
CA ARG A 17 12.20 9.20 7.91
C ARG A 17 13.06 8.70 6.75
N THR A 18 12.71 9.08 5.55
CA THR A 18 13.44 8.73 4.34
C THR A 18 14.37 9.89 3.97
N PRO A 19 15.68 9.66 3.79
CA PRO A 19 16.56 10.70 3.28
C PRO A 19 16.17 11.02 1.83
N VAL A 20 15.69 12.23 1.59
CA VAL A 20 15.10 12.63 0.29
C VAL A 20 15.96 13.62 -0.50
N GLU A 21 17.07 14.08 0.09
CA GLU A 21 17.94 15.06 -0.55
C GLU A 21 19.07 14.43 -1.36
N HIS A 22 19.53 13.25 -0.90
CA HIS A 22 20.63 12.53 -1.58
C HIS A 22 20.40 11.00 -1.51
N PRO A 23 19.84 10.37 -2.55
CA PRO A 23 19.35 10.97 -3.81
C PRO A 23 18.10 11.84 -3.61
N GLN A 24 17.87 12.79 -4.53
CA GLN A 24 16.63 13.56 -4.52
C GLN A 24 15.46 12.63 -4.85
N ILE A 25 14.44 12.65 -3.99
CA ILE A 25 13.24 11.82 -4.14
C ILE A 25 12.01 12.74 -4.20
N ASP A 26 11.34 12.76 -5.33
CA ASP A 26 10.05 13.43 -5.51
C ASP A 26 8.91 12.41 -5.37
N VAL A 27 7.89 12.73 -4.59
CA VAL A 27 6.79 11.81 -4.28
C VAL A 27 5.45 12.38 -4.72
N PHE A 28 4.72 11.59 -5.50
CA PHE A 28 3.37 11.90 -5.96
C PHE A 28 2.36 10.92 -5.38
N ALA A 29 1.45 11.40 -4.55
CA ALA A 29 0.38 10.59 -4.00
C ALA A 29 -0.86 10.67 -4.90
N LEU A 30 -1.43 9.52 -5.26
CA LEU A 30 -2.59 9.38 -6.16
C LEU A 30 -3.72 8.64 -5.43
N PRO A 31 -4.29 9.22 -4.36
CA PRO A 31 -5.32 8.57 -3.59
C PRO A 31 -6.63 8.47 -4.37
N ASN A 32 -7.28 7.31 -4.29
CA ASN A 32 -8.64 7.12 -4.76
C ASN A 32 -9.49 6.49 -3.64
N PRO A 33 -10.48 7.20 -3.09
CA PRO A 33 -11.39 6.64 -2.09
C PRO A 33 -12.15 5.44 -2.65
N SER A 34 -12.31 4.40 -1.83
CA SER A 34 -13.02 3.16 -2.21
C SER A 34 -12.45 2.44 -3.45
N GLU A 35 -11.13 2.50 -3.59
CA GLU A 35 -10.41 1.81 -4.66
C GLU A 35 -10.66 0.32 -4.62
N THR A 36 -10.72 -0.29 -5.80
CA THR A 36 -10.69 -1.74 -6.00
C THR A 36 -9.46 -2.13 -6.81
N THR A 37 -9.08 -3.40 -6.81
CA THR A 37 -7.96 -3.85 -7.66
C THR A 37 -8.26 -3.65 -9.15
N ALA A 38 -9.53 -3.76 -9.55
CA ALA A 38 -9.94 -3.48 -10.93
C ALA A 38 -9.79 -1.98 -11.28
N GLY A 39 -10.20 -1.09 -10.36
CA GLY A 39 -10.01 0.35 -10.51
C GLY A 39 -8.52 0.71 -10.57
N LEU A 40 -7.73 0.18 -9.66
CA LEU A 40 -6.28 0.38 -9.64
C LEU A 40 -5.64 -0.06 -10.97
N ALA A 41 -5.95 -1.27 -11.45
CA ALA A 41 -5.41 -1.80 -12.69
C ALA A 41 -5.80 -0.96 -13.92
N SER A 42 -6.97 -0.33 -13.92
CA SER A 42 -7.43 0.47 -15.05
C SER A 42 -6.80 1.86 -15.14
N ARG A 43 -6.38 2.45 -14.01
CA ARG A 43 -5.93 3.85 -13.95
C ARG A 43 -4.44 4.05 -13.74
N TYR A 44 -3.74 3.08 -13.09
CA TYR A 44 -2.36 3.30 -12.62
C TYR A 44 -1.40 3.76 -13.72
N ALA A 45 -1.47 3.13 -14.90
CA ALA A 45 -0.52 3.41 -15.98
C ALA A 45 -0.63 4.85 -16.48
N SER A 46 -1.83 5.32 -16.78
CA SER A 46 -2.04 6.68 -17.29
C SER A 46 -1.70 7.76 -16.26
N GLU A 47 -2.04 7.52 -14.98
CA GLU A 47 -1.76 8.46 -13.91
C GLU A 47 -0.28 8.48 -13.50
N ALA A 48 0.40 7.32 -13.47
CA ALA A 48 1.81 7.24 -13.19
C ALA A 48 2.66 7.84 -14.33
N GLN A 49 2.37 7.47 -15.57
CA GLN A 49 3.12 7.95 -16.73
C GLN A 49 3.18 9.48 -16.83
N SER A 50 2.12 10.18 -16.47
CA SER A 50 2.09 11.65 -16.48
C SER A 50 3.05 12.29 -15.45
N ARG A 51 3.63 11.50 -14.55
CA ARG A 51 4.53 11.94 -13.46
C ARG A 51 5.93 11.37 -13.58
N PHE A 52 6.11 10.37 -14.41
CA PHE A 52 7.43 9.81 -14.68
C PHE A 52 8.26 10.72 -15.56
N SER A 53 9.56 10.77 -15.30
CA SER A 53 10.54 11.47 -16.11
C SER A 53 11.49 10.45 -16.76
N ALA A 54 11.85 10.71 -18.01
CA ALA A 54 12.79 9.86 -18.73
C ALA A 54 14.24 9.94 -18.19
N ASP A 55 14.55 11.02 -17.48
CA ASP A 55 15.90 11.31 -16.95
C ASP A 55 16.08 10.87 -15.50
N THR A 56 15.07 10.22 -14.91
CA THR A 56 15.07 9.79 -13.51
C THR A 56 14.71 8.32 -13.37
N GLU A 57 15.12 7.73 -12.26
CA GLU A 57 14.66 6.41 -11.88
C GLU A 57 13.21 6.51 -11.38
N ASN A 58 12.30 5.86 -12.07
CA ASN A 58 10.88 5.85 -11.73
C ASN A 58 10.54 4.60 -10.92
N ARG A 59 9.87 4.80 -9.80
CA ARG A 59 9.45 3.71 -8.88
C ARG A 59 7.97 3.82 -8.57
N LEU A 60 7.33 2.70 -8.25
CA LEU A 60 5.89 2.64 -8.01
C LEU A 60 5.59 1.95 -6.68
N VAL A 61 4.91 2.67 -5.78
CA VAL A 61 4.31 2.08 -4.58
C VAL A 61 2.84 1.80 -4.85
N LEU A 62 2.48 0.52 -4.82
CA LEU A 62 1.09 0.08 -4.95
C LEU A 62 0.50 -0.16 -3.56
N VAL A 63 -0.54 0.58 -3.22
CA VAL A 63 -1.31 0.39 -1.98
C VAL A 63 -2.57 -0.39 -2.31
N LEU A 64 -2.61 -1.64 -1.87
CA LEU A 64 -3.68 -2.54 -2.24
C LEU A 64 -4.94 -2.32 -1.38
N PRO A 65 -6.11 -2.29 -2.02
CA PRO A 65 -7.38 -2.05 -1.34
C PRO A 65 -7.86 -3.27 -0.55
N ASN A 66 -8.70 -3.03 0.45
CA ASN A 66 -9.46 -4.06 1.17
C ASN A 66 -10.94 -4.09 0.77
N SER A 67 -11.32 -3.38 -0.28
CA SER A 67 -12.72 -3.21 -0.72
C SER A 67 -13.19 -4.26 -1.71
N ASP A 68 -12.28 -5.05 -2.30
CA ASP A 68 -12.64 -6.06 -3.30
C ASP A 68 -13.73 -7.05 -2.82
N PRO A 69 -13.67 -7.60 -1.58
CA PRO A 69 -14.73 -8.47 -1.09
C PRO A 69 -16.09 -7.78 -1.06
N SER A 70 -16.16 -6.56 -0.52
CA SER A 70 -17.43 -5.81 -0.48
C SER A 70 -17.92 -5.35 -1.86
N ALA A 71 -17.03 -5.27 -2.84
CA ALA A 71 -17.38 -5.01 -4.23
C ALA A 71 -17.72 -6.26 -5.04
N GLY A 72 -17.71 -7.45 -4.42
CA GLY A 72 -18.01 -8.73 -5.09
C GLY A 72 -16.93 -9.20 -6.06
N ILE A 73 -15.71 -8.70 -5.93
CA ILE A 73 -14.58 -9.12 -6.76
C ILE A 73 -13.94 -10.37 -6.15
N SER A 74 -13.89 -11.45 -6.92
CA SER A 74 -13.31 -12.70 -6.44
C SER A 74 -11.80 -12.58 -6.21
N ILE A 75 -11.26 -13.37 -5.28
CA ILE A 75 -9.83 -13.42 -4.97
C ILE A 75 -9.00 -13.72 -6.23
N SER A 76 -9.47 -14.64 -7.07
CA SER A 76 -8.78 -14.97 -8.34
C SER A 76 -8.71 -13.75 -9.27
N ARG A 77 -9.78 -12.96 -9.34
CA ARG A 77 -9.80 -11.74 -10.14
C ARG A 77 -8.90 -10.66 -9.57
N SER A 78 -8.93 -10.46 -8.25
CA SER A 78 -8.05 -9.52 -7.56
C SER A 78 -6.56 -9.87 -7.80
N ARG A 79 -6.20 -11.14 -7.66
CA ARG A 79 -4.85 -11.63 -7.96
C ARG A 79 -4.44 -11.35 -9.40
N LEU A 80 -5.32 -11.61 -10.36
CA LEU A 80 -5.06 -11.34 -11.78
C LEU A 80 -4.83 -9.85 -12.03
N ASN A 81 -5.66 -8.99 -11.46
CA ASN A 81 -5.54 -7.54 -11.61
C ASN A 81 -4.15 -7.07 -11.13
N ILE A 82 -3.72 -7.47 -9.94
CA ILE A 82 -2.41 -7.07 -9.40
C ILE A 82 -1.25 -7.72 -10.17
N ALA A 83 -1.38 -9.00 -10.55
CA ALA A 83 -0.39 -9.66 -11.39
C ALA A 83 -0.16 -8.89 -12.71
N THR A 84 -1.24 -8.44 -13.36
CA THR A 84 -1.18 -7.66 -14.59
C THR A 84 -0.43 -6.33 -14.37
N VAL A 85 -0.79 -5.59 -13.31
CA VAL A 85 -0.12 -4.32 -12.97
C VAL A 85 1.40 -4.53 -12.77
N LEU A 86 1.78 -5.53 -11.98
CA LEU A 86 3.19 -5.80 -11.69
C LEU A 86 3.96 -6.26 -12.94
N ASP A 87 3.35 -7.08 -13.79
CA ASP A 87 3.97 -7.54 -15.04
C ASP A 87 4.14 -6.41 -16.05
N GLU A 88 3.18 -5.48 -16.13
CA GLU A 88 3.27 -4.30 -16.97
C GLU A 88 4.32 -3.31 -16.47
N ALA A 89 4.35 -3.03 -15.16
CA ALA A 89 5.37 -2.19 -14.54
C ALA A 89 6.78 -2.75 -14.79
N LYS A 90 6.97 -4.05 -14.60
CA LYS A 90 8.25 -4.73 -14.88
C LYS A 90 8.67 -4.60 -16.34
N ARG A 91 7.74 -4.78 -17.29
CA ARG A 91 8.04 -4.59 -18.73
C ARG A 91 8.42 -3.15 -19.07
N ALA A 92 7.91 -2.19 -18.32
CA ALA A 92 8.26 -0.77 -18.41
C ALA A 92 9.55 -0.40 -17.66
N GLY A 93 10.24 -1.36 -17.02
CA GLY A 93 11.45 -1.10 -16.24
C GLY A 93 11.19 -0.39 -14.90
N ILE A 94 9.96 -0.44 -14.38
CA ILE A 94 9.55 0.21 -13.14
C ILE A 94 9.59 -0.78 -12.00
N GLU A 95 10.36 -0.48 -10.96
CA GLU A 95 10.39 -1.26 -9.74
C GLU A 95 9.19 -0.94 -8.85
N CYS A 96 8.52 -2.00 -8.38
CA CYS A 96 7.35 -1.91 -7.53
C CYS A 96 7.65 -2.26 -6.07
N PHE A 97 6.96 -1.56 -5.17
CA PHE A 97 6.85 -1.88 -3.75
C PHE A 97 5.36 -1.98 -3.41
N VAL A 98 4.94 -3.05 -2.75
CA VAL A 98 3.52 -3.30 -2.52
C VAL A 98 3.20 -3.23 -1.04
N VAL A 99 2.26 -2.35 -0.70
CA VAL A 99 1.67 -2.23 0.64
C VAL A 99 0.34 -2.98 0.63
N GLY A 100 0.25 -4.02 1.43
CA GLY A 100 -0.92 -4.89 1.52
C GLY A 100 -2.14 -4.21 2.15
N PRO A 101 -3.33 -4.80 1.98
CA PRO A 101 -4.56 -4.31 2.57
C PRO A 101 -4.48 -4.24 4.10
N THR A 102 -5.22 -3.30 4.66
CA THR A 102 -5.40 -3.20 6.12
C THR A 102 -6.71 -3.86 6.55
N PRO A 103 -6.86 -4.25 7.84
CA PRO A 103 -8.10 -4.80 8.34
C PRO A 103 -9.27 -3.81 8.22
N HIS A 104 -10.45 -4.33 7.93
CA HIS A 104 -11.69 -3.59 7.85
C HIS A 104 -12.36 -3.52 9.24
N ARG A 105 -13.13 -2.45 9.50
CA ARG A 105 -13.87 -2.30 10.78
C ARG A 105 -15.00 -3.32 10.97
N ASN A 106 -15.54 -3.87 9.86
CA ASN A 106 -16.45 -5.00 9.92
C ASN A 106 -15.65 -6.30 9.98
N PRO A 107 -15.69 -7.04 11.11
CA PRO A 107 -14.90 -8.26 11.29
C PRO A 107 -15.31 -9.39 10.33
N GLU A 108 -16.55 -9.39 9.85
CA GLU A 108 -17.02 -10.41 8.90
C GLU A 108 -16.24 -10.37 7.57
N LEU A 109 -15.81 -9.18 7.15
CA LEU A 109 -15.00 -9.01 5.95
C LEU A 109 -13.53 -9.41 6.14
N ASN A 110 -13.05 -9.45 7.38
CA ASN A 110 -11.63 -9.71 7.63
C ASN A 110 -11.20 -11.13 7.24
N SER A 111 -12.09 -12.11 7.31
CA SER A 111 -11.78 -13.46 6.81
C SER A 111 -11.51 -13.49 5.31
N GLU A 112 -12.30 -12.74 4.53
CA GLU A 112 -12.10 -12.64 3.07
C GLU A 112 -10.85 -11.80 2.75
N ILE A 113 -10.61 -10.73 3.51
CA ILE A 113 -9.41 -9.89 3.36
C ILE A 113 -8.13 -10.68 3.69
N GLU A 114 -8.15 -11.55 4.70
CA GLU A 114 -7.03 -12.43 5.02
C GLU A 114 -6.64 -13.33 3.83
N HIS A 115 -7.64 -13.97 3.20
CA HIS A 115 -7.41 -14.76 1.99
C HIS A 115 -6.91 -13.90 0.81
N LEU A 116 -7.38 -12.67 0.71
CA LEU A 116 -6.94 -11.71 -0.30
C LEU A 116 -5.47 -11.35 -0.08
N VAL A 117 -5.06 -11.07 1.16
CA VAL A 117 -3.66 -10.79 1.55
C VAL A 117 -2.74 -11.95 1.18
N ALA A 118 -3.09 -13.17 1.55
CA ALA A 118 -2.32 -14.36 1.18
C ALA A 118 -2.19 -14.51 -0.36
N GLY A 119 -3.27 -14.19 -1.08
CA GLY A 119 -3.26 -14.17 -2.55
C GLY A 119 -2.33 -13.13 -3.15
N PHE A 120 -2.26 -11.94 -2.58
CA PHE A 120 -1.36 -10.85 -3.02
C PHE A 120 0.10 -11.14 -2.67
N GLU A 121 0.36 -11.67 -1.50
CA GLU A 121 1.70 -12.10 -1.09
C GLU A 121 2.27 -13.15 -2.06
N ASP A 122 1.47 -14.16 -2.43
CA ASP A 122 1.87 -15.17 -3.43
C ASP A 122 2.18 -14.53 -4.81
N VAL A 123 1.34 -13.59 -5.26
CA VAL A 123 1.54 -12.86 -6.52
C VAL A 123 2.85 -12.07 -6.50
N CYS A 124 3.14 -11.35 -5.41
CA CYS A 124 4.36 -10.56 -5.25
C CYS A 124 5.60 -11.45 -5.13
N SER A 125 5.54 -12.50 -4.29
CA SER A 125 6.65 -13.44 -4.07
C SER A 125 7.12 -14.09 -5.36
N ARG A 126 6.20 -14.55 -6.21
CA ARG A 126 6.52 -15.15 -7.52
C ARG A 126 7.20 -14.18 -8.49
N ARG A 127 7.13 -12.88 -8.24
CA ARG A 127 7.71 -11.82 -9.08
C ARG A 127 8.95 -11.17 -8.46
N GLY A 128 9.31 -11.58 -7.23
CA GLY A 128 10.40 -10.96 -6.48
C GLY A 128 10.10 -9.52 -6.08
N VAL A 129 8.82 -9.19 -5.90
CA VAL A 129 8.37 -7.84 -5.50
C VAL A 129 8.17 -7.83 -3.98
N THR A 130 8.69 -6.81 -3.31
CA THR A 130 8.51 -6.61 -1.87
C THR A 130 7.04 -6.39 -1.55
N PHE A 131 6.50 -7.18 -0.62
CA PHE A 131 5.15 -7.08 -0.10
C PHE A 131 5.18 -6.80 1.39
N VAL A 132 4.50 -5.76 1.83
CA VAL A 132 4.33 -5.43 3.24
C VAL A 132 2.96 -5.86 3.70
N ASP A 133 2.89 -6.93 4.49
CA ASP A 133 1.65 -7.34 5.15
C ASP A 133 1.25 -6.30 6.20
N CYS A 134 0.17 -5.57 5.92
CA CYS A 134 -0.47 -4.63 6.84
C CYS A 134 -1.74 -5.20 7.47
N PHE A 135 -2.10 -6.45 7.19
CA PHE A 135 -3.30 -7.08 7.75
C PHE A 135 -2.98 -7.84 9.03
N THR A 136 -2.13 -8.85 8.94
CA THR A 136 -1.85 -9.78 10.04
C THR A 136 -1.39 -9.07 11.33
N PRO A 137 -0.47 -8.08 11.30
CA PRO A 137 -0.06 -7.38 12.50
C PRO A 137 -1.13 -6.45 13.10
N LEU A 138 -2.13 -6.05 12.30
CA LEU A 138 -3.09 -5.03 12.70
C LEU A 138 -4.47 -5.58 13.04
N VAL A 139 -4.86 -6.76 12.55
CA VAL A 139 -6.22 -7.30 12.69
C VAL A 139 -6.64 -7.46 14.16
N GLU A 140 -5.73 -7.85 15.04
CA GLU A 140 -5.96 -7.96 16.47
C GLU A 140 -5.37 -6.83 17.31
N HIS A 141 -4.77 -5.82 16.66
CA HIS A 141 -4.13 -4.71 17.36
C HIS A 141 -5.17 -3.75 17.97
N GLU A 142 -5.19 -3.65 19.29
CA GLU A 142 -6.24 -2.90 20.03
C GLU A 142 -6.35 -1.43 19.62
N ALA A 143 -5.22 -0.73 19.47
CA ALA A 143 -5.24 0.67 19.07
C ALA A 143 -5.73 0.85 17.61
N TRP A 144 -5.42 -0.09 16.71
CA TRP A 144 -5.98 -0.12 15.36
C TRP A 144 -7.50 -0.27 15.40
N LYS A 145 -8.00 -1.31 16.09
CA LYS A 145 -9.44 -1.59 16.21
C LYS A 145 -10.18 -0.40 16.82
N SER A 146 -9.62 0.21 17.86
CA SER A 146 -10.21 1.39 18.51
C SER A 146 -10.35 2.58 17.54
N GLU A 147 -9.29 2.93 16.80
CA GLU A 147 -9.33 4.08 15.89
C GLU A 147 -10.30 3.86 14.71
N ILE A 148 -10.27 2.68 14.07
CA ILE A 148 -11.16 2.43 12.92
C ILE A 148 -12.62 2.32 13.33
N SER A 149 -12.90 1.84 14.55
CA SER A 149 -14.27 1.78 15.11
C SER A 149 -14.81 3.17 15.46
N ALA A 150 -13.97 4.05 15.98
CA ALA A 150 -14.33 5.43 16.30
C ALA A 150 -14.52 6.32 15.05
N SER A 151 -13.97 5.91 13.91
CA SER A 151 -14.08 6.65 12.65
C SER A 151 -15.36 6.29 11.91
N ALA A 152 -16.19 7.27 11.58
CA ALA A 152 -17.41 7.05 10.78
C ALA A 152 -17.11 6.40 9.41
N ALA A 153 -15.94 6.68 8.83
CA ALA A 153 -15.51 6.11 7.57
C ALA A 153 -14.63 4.87 7.73
N GLY A 154 -14.44 4.34 8.96
CA GLY A 154 -13.56 3.20 9.21
C GLY A 154 -12.07 3.47 8.85
N ARG A 155 -11.62 4.71 8.95
CA ARG A 155 -10.25 5.10 8.59
C ARG A 155 -9.36 5.16 9.83
N PRO A 156 -8.08 4.77 9.71
CA PRO A 156 -7.14 4.90 10.81
C PRO A 156 -6.91 6.36 11.19
N GLY A 157 -6.62 6.57 12.45
CA GLY A 157 -6.19 7.84 13.01
C GLY A 157 -4.66 7.94 13.07
N GLN A 158 -4.19 8.72 14.04
CA GLN A 158 -2.74 8.98 14.21
C GLN A 158 -1.95 7.72 14.51
N ILE A 159 -2.45 6.84 15.38
CA ILE A 159 -1.76 5.60 15.77
C ILE A 159 -1.75 4.62 14.59
N GLY A 160 -2.90 4.40 13.95
CA GLY A 160 -2.99 3.49 12.82
C GLY A 160 -2.10 3.89 11.66
N HIS A 161 -2.03 5.17 11.31
CA HIS A 161 -1.07 5.67 10.32
C HIS A 161 0.39 5.50 10.77
N GLY A 162 0.67 5.62 12.07
CA GLY A 162 1.99 5.35 12.64
C GLY A 162 2.38 3.87 12.50
N LEU A 163 1.46 2.97 12.79
CA LEU A 163 1.66 1.52 12.67
C LEU A 163 1.94 1.11 11.21
N ILE A 164 1.15 1.59 10.25
CA ILE A 164 1.39 1.34 8.82
C ILE A 164 2.78 1.85 8.41
N ALA A 165 3.13 3.07 8.80
CA ALA A 165 4.44 3.64 8.48
C ALA A 165 5.59 2.83 9.08
N TRP A 166 5.43 2.36 10.32
CA TRP A 166 6.41 1.50 10.97
C TRP A 166 6.61 0.17 10.22
N LEU A 167 5.51 -0.48 9.81
CA LEU A 167 5.57 -1.71 9.02
C LEU A 167 6.32 -1.50 7.71
N ILE A 168 6.03 -0.44 6.99
CA ILE A 168 6.68 -0.11 5.71
C ILE A 168 8.18 0.11 5.90
N LEU A 169 8.56 0.96 6.86
CA LEU A 169 9.97 1.31 7.12
C LEU A 169 10.81 0.10 7.55
N ASN A 170 10.21 -0.88 8.26
CA ASN A 170 10.90 -2.05 8.79
C ASN A 170 10.78 -3.31 7.91
N ARG A 171 10.18 -3.19 6.72
CA ARG A 171 9.94 -4.33 5.84
C ARG A 171 10.35 -4.05 4.39
N GLY A 172 11.61 -3.64 4.22
CA GLY A 172 12.23 -3.53 2.90
C GLY A 172 12.13 -2.18 2.21
N TRP A 173 11.66 -1.11 2.90
CA TRP A 173 11.55 0.22 2.31
C TRP A 173 12.90 0.80 1.88
N TYR A 174 13.87 0.77 2.78
CA TYR A 174 15.20 1.32 2.52
C TYR A 174 15.96 0.50 1.48
N GLU A 175 15.89 -0.82 1.58
CA GLU A 175 16.48 -1.74 0.63
C GLU A 175 15.92 -1.54 -0.78
N TRP A 176 14.59 -1.38 -0.89
CA TRP A 176 13.93 -1.11 -2.16
C TRP A 176 14.37 0.24 -2.77
N LEU A 177 14.64 1.24 -1.95
CA LEU A 177 15.17 2.53 -2.38
C LEU A 177 16.69 2.51 -2.63
N GLY A 178 17.40 1.44 -2.28
CA GLY A 178 18.87 1.39 -2.31
C GLY A 178 19.51 2.29 -1.26
N LEU A 179 18.81 2.58 -0.17
CA LEU A 179 19.26 3.43 0.91
C LEU A 179 19.78 2.59 2.08
N PRO A 180 20.74 3.11 2.88
CA PRO A 180 21.15 2.47 4.12
C PRO A 180 19.97 2.42 5.10
N VAL A 181 19.81 1.26 5.77
CA VAL A 181 18.84 1.14 6.87
C VAL A 181 19.32 1.97 8.05
N PRO A 182 18.52 2.89 8.59
CA PRO A 182 18.89 3.65 9.78
C PRO A 182 19.08 2.73 11.00
N ASP A 183 20.05 3.05 11.86
CA ASP A 183 20.31 2.37 13.13
C ASP A 183 19.15 2.49 14.13
#